data_036c19f7df412709e09af0c95cee0fd0
#
_entry.id   036c19f7df412709e09af0c95cee0fd0
#
_cell.length_a   1.000
_cell.length_b   1.000
_cell.length_c   1.000
_cell.angle_alpha   90.00
_cell.angle_beta   90.00
_cell.angle_gamma   90.00
#
_symmetry.space_group_name_H-M   'P 1'
#
loop_
_entity.id
_entity.type
_entity.pdbx_description
1 polymer ?
#
loop_
_entity_poly.entity_id
_entity_poly.type
_entity_poly.pdbx_seq_one_letter_code
_entity_poly.pdbx_strand_id
1 'polypeptide(L)'
;MDRFLEKSLLSLGDHYVYGLIDPRSKQIFYIGKGTKNRVFEHEKESLGSSDSEKLKLKTIADIKNAGFEVEKIIINSNLTEEEAFAAEASLINAFNYVGDAGLTNIVAGHHSAEALSVDEYERINGAAPLEEKDIRHKILVLSLIHI
;
A
#
# COMPACT_ATOMS: atom_id res chain seq x y z
N MET A 1 -1.81 -24.49 -0.80
CA MET A 1 -1.04 -24.13 0.42
C MET A 1 -1.83 -23.09 1.19
N ASP A 2 -2.04 -23.33 2.45
CA ASP A 2 -2.84 -22.49 3.33
C ASP A 2 -2.06 -21.99 4.56
N ARG A 3 -0.80 -22.37 4.71
CA ARG A 3 0.11 -21.91 5.76
C ARG A 3 1.55 -22.22 5.38
N PHE A 4 2.48 -21.49 6.01
CA PHE A 4 3.90 -21.79 5.90
C PHE A 4 4.32 -22.95 6.78
N LEU A 5 5.35 -23.65 6.37
CA LEU A 5 6.06 -24.58 7.24
C LEU A 5 6.80 -23.81 8.34
N GLU A 6 7.04 -24.45 9.47
CA GLU A 6 7.75 -23.84 10.60
C GLU A 6 9.12 -23.24 10.22
N LYS A 7 9.87 -23.98 9.40
CA LYS A 7 11.17 -23.52 8.88
C LYS A 7 11.05 -22.24 8.06
N SER A 8 9.99 -22.11 7.26
CA SER A 8 9.73 -20.91 6.48
C SER A 8 9.36 -19.73 7.36
N LEU A 9 8.57 -19.96 8.41
CA LEU A 9 8.22 -18.93 9.39
C LEU A 9 9.45 -18.34 10.09
N LEU A 10 10.44 -19.18 10.38
CA LEU A 10 11.70 -18.70 10.97
C LEU A 10 12.45 -17.76 9.99
N SER A 11 12.47 -18.10 8.72
CA SER A 11 13.12 -17.26 7.69
C SER A 11 12.36 -15.96 7.42
N LEU A 12 11.02 -15.98 7.54
CA LEU A 12 10.20 -14.77 7.40
C LEU A 12 10.48 -13.74 8.48
N GLY A 13 10.90 -14.19 9.66
CA GLY A 13 11.10 -13.31 10.80
C GLY A 13 9.79 -12.76 11.36
N ASP A 14 9.89 -11.63 12.06
CA ASP A 14 8.73 -11.06 12.76
C ASP A 14 7.73 -10.40 11.83
N HIS A 15 8.21 -9.69 10.81
CA HIS A 15 7.36 -8.97 9.87
C HIS A 15 7.81 -9.17 8.43
N TYR A 16 6.86 -9.13 7.51
CA TYR A 16 7.10 -9.18 6.08
C TYR A 16 6.09 -8.32 5.32
N VAL A 17 6.42 -8.00 4.08
CA VAL A 17 5.53 -7.32 3.14
C VAL A 17 5.21 -8.28 2.01
N TYR A 18 3.96 -8.34 1.63
CA TYR A 18 3.46 -9.28 0.62
C TYR A 18 2.53 -8.59 -0.37
N GLY A 19 2.32 -9.26 -1.48
CA GLY A 19 1.36 -8.85 -2.50
C GLY A 19 0.40 -9.97 -2.85
N LEU A 20 -0.81 -9.58 -3.21
CA LEU A 20 -1.82 -10.47 -3.81
C LEU A 20 -1.92 -10.13 -5.29
N ILE A 21 -1.84 -11.15 -6.13
CA ILE A 21 -1.85 -11.03 -7.58
C ILE A 21 -3.08 -11.71 -8.15
N ASP A 22 -3.76 -11.02 -9.06
CA ASP A 22 -4.80 -11.61 -9.87
C ASP A 22 -4.15 -12.43 -11.00
N PRO A 23 -4.30 -13.76 -11.02
CA PRO A 23 -3.65 -14.59 -12.01
C PRO A 23 -4.16 -14.36 -13.44
N ARG A 24 -5.33 -13.76 -13.59
CA ARG A 24 -5.95 -13.47 -14.90
C ARG A 24 -5.24 -12.30 -15.60
N SER A 25 -4.85 -11.27 -14.85
CA SER A 25 -4.18 -10.07 -15.36
C SER A 25 -2.68 -10.03 -15.07
N LYS A 26 -2.21 -10.87 -14.13
CA LYS A 26 -0.84 -10.84 -13.62
C LYS A 26 -0.48 -9.51 -12.94
N GLN A 27 -1.47 -8.83 -12.40
CA GLN A 27 -1.27 -7.56 -11.69
C GLN A 27 -1.46 -7.73 -10.18
N ILE A 28 -0.64 -7.03 -9.42
CA ILE A 28 -0.82 -6.92 -7.97
C ILE A 28 -2.06 -6.05 -7.74
N PHE A 29 -3.01 -6.57 -6.97
CA PHE A 29 -4.20 -5.80 -6.59
C PHE A 29 -4.22 -5.42 -5.10
N TYR A 30 -3.34 -5.97 -4.30
CA TYR A 30 -3.25 -5.65 -2.88
C TYR A 30 -1.82 -5.79 -2.39
N ILE A 31 -1.39 -4.85 -1.57
CA ILE A 31 -0.10 -4.88 -0.86
C ILE A 31 -0.39 -4.77 0.63
N GLY A 32 0.22 -5.64 1.42
CA GLY A 32 0.03 -5.64 2.86
C GLY A 32 1.29 -6.00 3.62
N LYS A 33 1.30 -5.67 4.89
CA LYS A 33 2.29 -6.19 5.83
C LYS A 33 1.68 -7.30 6.66
N GLY A 34 2.49 -8.23 7.11
CA GLY A 34 2.01 -9.37 7.86
C GLY A 34 3.02 -9.95 8.83
N THR A 35 2.49 -10.82 9.66
CA THR A 35 3.22 -11.67 10.58
C THR A 35 2.73 -13.11 10.39
N LYS A 36 3.59 -14.09 10.61
CA LYS A 36 3.22 -15.51 10.54
C LYS A 36 2.46 -15.85 9.25
N ASN A 37 1.27 -16.38 9.36
CA ASN A 37 0.46 -16.86 8.22
C ASN A 37 -0.53 -15.82 7.67
N ARG A 38 -0.37 -14.55 8.00
CA ARG A 38 -1.32 -13.48 7.61
C ARG A 38 -1.65 -13.47 6.12
N VAL A 39 -0.69 -13.74 5.27
CA VAL A 39 -0.89 -13.73 3.81
C VAL A 39 -1.95 -14.74 3.32
N PHE A 40 -2.23 -15.78 4.11
CA PHE A 40 -3.23 -16.80 3.78
C PHE A 40 -4.61 -16.51 4.36
N GLU A 41 -4.75 -15.51 5.19
CA GLU A 41 -6.00 -15.27 5.93
C GLU A 41 -7.05 -14.49 5.13
N HIS A 42 -6.64 -13.76 4.12
CA HIS A 42 -7.55 -12.89 3.34
C HIS A 42 -8.73 -13.63 2.72
N GLU A 43 -8.52 -14.84 2.28
CA GLU A 43 -9.59 -15.65 1.68
C GLU A 43 -10.63 -16.13 2.69
N LYS A 44 -10.31 -16.05 3.97
CA LYS A 44 -11.18 -16.44 5.08
C LYS A 44 -11.88 -15.25 5.73
N GLU A 45 -11.50 -14.03 5.35
CA GLU A 45 -12.08 -12.82 5.91
C GLU A 45 -13.53 -12.64 5.46
N SER A 46 -14.39 -12.25 6.38
CA SER A 46 -15.73 -11.77 6.06
C SER A 46 -15.66 -10.38 5.44
N LEU A 47 -16.73 -9.94 4.78
CA LEU A 47 -16.82 -8.59 4.22
C LEU A 47 -16.54 -7.55 5.30
N GLY A 48 -15.45 -6.80 5.12
CA GLY A 48 -15.04 -5.74 6.01
C GLY A 48 -15.93 -4.51 5.91
N SER A 49 -15.74 -3.57 6.82
CA SER A 49 -16.50 -2.33 6.88
C SER A 49 -15.95 -1.22 5.99
N SER A 50 -14.66 -1.26 5.65
CA SER A 50 -14.04 -0.25 4.80
C SER A 50 -14.25 -0.53 3.31
N ASP A 51 -14.26 0.53 2.49
CA ASP A 51 -14.40 0.40 1.05
C ASP A 51 -13.20 -0.33 0.42
N SER A 52 -12.00 -0.12 0.96
CA SER A 52 -10.80 -0.82 0.54
C SER A 52 -10.89 -2.33 0.80
N GLU A 53 -11.36 -2.72 1.97
CA GLU A 53 -11.55 -4.13 2.32
C GLU A 53 -12.62 -4.80 1.45
N LYS A 54 -13.73 -4.12 1.21
CA LYS A 54 -14.79 -4.61 0.32
C LYS A 54 -14.29 -4.85 -1.09
N LEU A 55 -13.49 -3.91 -1.63
CA LEU A 55 -12.93 -4.02 -2.97
C LEU A 55 -11.94 -5.18 -3.07
N LYS A 56 -11.08 -5.35 -2.08
CA LYS A 56 -10.16 -6.49 -1.97
C LYS A 56 -10.92 -7.82 -1.98
N LEU A 57 -11.91 -7.95 -1.11
CA LEU A 57 -12.69 -9.19 -0.98
C LEU A 57 -13.52 -9.48 -2.23
N LYS A 58 -14.04 -8.45 -2.88
CA LYS A 58 -14.73 -8.59 -4.17
C LYS A 58 -13.78 -9.13 -5.24
N THR A 59 -12.58 -8.60 -5.33
CA THR A 59 -11.57 -9.07 -6.29
C THR A 59 -11.22 -10.53 -6.04
N ILE A 60 -11.03 -10.93 -4.77
CA ILE A 60 -10.77 -12.33 -4.39
C ILE A 60 -11.94 -13.23 -4.83
N ALA A 61 -13.17 -12.80 -4.57
CA ALA A 61 -14.36 -13.55 -4.96
C ALA A 61 -14.47 -13.70 -6.50
N ASP A 62 -14.19 -12.65 -7.25
CA ASP A 62 -14.20 -12.67 -8.71
C ASP A 62 -13.16 -13.65 -9.26
N ILE A 63 -11.97 -13.69 -8.69
CA ILE A 63 -10.91 -14.63 -9.06
C ILE A 63 -11.36 -16.07 -8.83
N LYS A 64 -11.92 -16.35 -7.66
CA LYS A 64 -12.42 -17.69 -7.31
C LYS A 64 -13.59 -18.13 -8.21
N ASN A 65 -14.54 -17.24 -8.45
CA ASN A 65 -15.69 -17.51 -9.31
C ASN A 65 -15.27 -17.78 -10.77
N ALA A 66 -14.13 -17.23 -11.20
CA ALA A 66 -13.55 -17.52 -12.51
C ALA A 66 -12.76 -18.84 -12.56
N GLY A 67 -12.68 -19.58 -11.45
CA GLY A 67 -11.99 -20.88 -11.38
C GLY A 67 -10.48 -20.77 -11.09
N PHE A 68 -10.01 -19.62 -10.63
CA PHE A 68 -8.60 -19.38 -10.31
C PHE A 68 -8.40 -19.24 -8.80
N GLU A 69 -7.13 -19.28 -8.38
CA GLU A 69 -6.71 -18.97 -7.03
C GLU A 69 -5.84 -17.72 -7.03
N VAL A 70 -5.95 -16.93 -5.98
CA VAL A 70 -5.11 -15.74 -5.77
C VAL A 70 -3.65 -16.16 -5.65
N GLU A 71 -2.79 -15.57 -6.46
CA GLU A 71 -1.35 -15.73 -6.29
C GLU A 71 -0.86 -14.83 -5.14
N LYS A 72 0.06 -15.36 -4.36
CA LYS A 72 0.62 -14.66 -3.20
C LYS A 72 2.12 -14.57 -3.36
N ILE A 73 2.68 -13.39 -3.14
CA ILE A 73 4.14 -13.19 -3.19
C ILE A 73 4.64 -12.57 -1.91
N ILE A 74 5.82 -12.96 -1.48
CA ILE A 74 6.56 -12.27 -0.42
C ILE A 74 7.49 -11.28 -1.11
N ILE A 75 7.27 -10.00 -0.85
CA ILE A 75 8.04 -8.92 -1.46
C ILE A 75 9.34 -8.69 -0.69
N ASN A 76 9.24 -8.65 0.64
CA ASN A 76 10.38 -8.51 1.52
C ASN A 76 10.06 -9.16 2.87
N SER A 77 11.06 -9.69 3.54
CA SER A 77 10.89 -10.45 4.78
C SER A 77 11.97 -10.14 5.80
N ASN A 78 11.82 -10.69 7.00
CA ASN A 78 12.74 -10.48 8.12
C ASN A 78 12.91 -8.98 8.44
N LEU A 79 11.79 -8.30 8.55
CA LEU A 79 11.71 -6.87 8.79
C LEU A 79 11.30 -6.58 10.23
N THR A 80 11.72 -5.44 10.75
CA THR A 80 11.10 -4.85 11.93
C THR A 80 9.71 -4.33 11.56
N GLU A 81 8.88 -4.03 12.56
CA GLU A 81 7.58 -3.45 12.32
C GLU A 81 7.67 -2.11 11.56
N GLU A 82 8.61 -1.25 11.93
CA GLU A 82 8.85 0.04 11.29
C GLU A 82 9.28 -0.12 9.83
N GLU A 83 10.20 -1.06 9.57
CA GLU A 83 10.64 -1.38 8.21
C GLU A 83 9.47 -1.89 7.35
N ALA A 84 8.65 -2.77 7.90
CA ALA A 84 7.48 -3.29 7.20
C ALA A 84 6.45 -2.20 6.89
N PHE A 85 6.20 -1.28 7.82
CA PHE A 85 5.34 -0.12 7.60
C PHE A 85 5.86 0.77 6.48
N ALA A 86 7.16 1.11 6.52
CA ALA A 86 7.78 1.96 5.50
C ALA A 86 7.74 1.31 4.12
N ALA A 87 8.05 0.02 4.04
CA ALA A 87 8.03 -0.73 2.79
C ALA A 87 6.62 -0.81 2.19
N GLU A 88 5.62 -1.18 3.00
CA GLU A 88 4.22 -1.22 2.58
C GLU A 88 3.75 0.15 2.06
N ALA A 89 3.96 1.19 2.83
CA ALA A 89 3.55 2.55 2.48
C ALA A 89 4.21 3.02 1.18
N SER A 90 5.50 2.77 1.01
CA SER A 90 6.25 3.17 -0.19
C SER A 90 5.74 2.45 -1.44
N LEU A 91 5.45 1.16 -1.33
CA LEU A 91 4.90 0.37 -2.44
C LEU A 91 3.50 0.84 -2.83
N ILE A 92 2.61 1.04 -1.85
CA ILE A 92 1.26 1.55 -2.10
C ILE A 92 1.32 2.92 -2.79
N ASN A 93 2.17 3.82 -2.32
CA ASN A 93 2.34 5.15 -2.91
C ASN A 93 2.82 5.07 -4.36
N ALA A 94 3.83 4.23 -4.62
CA ALA A 94 4.38 4.07 -5.96
C ALA A 94 3.32 3.52 -6.94
N PHE A 95 2.60 2.48 -6.55
CA PHE A 95 1.55 1.89 -7.37
C PHE A 95 0.38 2.85 -7.60
N ASN A 96 -0.04 3.58 -6.58
CA ASN A 96 -1.12 4.56 -6.71
C ASN A 96 -0.72 5.77 -7.58
N TYR A 97 0.54 6.16 -7.55
CA TYR A 97 1.05 7.24 -8.41
C TYR A 97 0.93 6.89 -9.90
N VAL A 98 1.19 5.65 -10.27
CA VAL A 98 1.07 5.18 -11.66
C VAL A 98 -0.39 5.18 -12.13
N GLY A 99 -1.36 5.07 -11.23
CA GLY A 99 -2.79 5.24 -11.50
C GLY A 99 -3.51 4.04 -12.11
N ASP A 100 -2.85 3.24 -12.93
CA ASP A 100 -3.44 2.07 -13.61
C ASP A 100 -3.07 0.74 -12.95
N ALA A 101 -2.50 0.79 -11.76
CA ALA A 101 -2.00 -0.40 -11.09
C ALA A 101 -3.10 -1.33 -10.55
N GLY A 102 -4.34 -0.85 -10.46
CA GLY A 102 -5.48 -1.66 -10.02
C GLY A 102 -5.43 -2.07 -8.56
N LEU A 103 -4.67 -1.35 -7.71
CA LEU A 103 -4.64 -1.64 -6.28
C LEU A 103 -5.98 -1.39 -5.61
N THR A 104 -6.36 -2.29 -4.73
CA THR A 104 -7.51 -2.11 -3.83
C THR A 104 -7.14 -1.34 -2.55
N ASN A 105 -5.85 -1.05 -2.33
CA ASN A 105 -5.38 -0.18 -1.27
C ASN A 105 -5.71 1.28 -1.63
N ILE A 106 -6.86 1.77 -1.21
CA ILE A 106 -7.33 3.13 -1.55
C ILE A 106 -6.60 4.19 -0.74
N VAL A 107 -6.16 3.85 0.47
CA VAL A 107 -5.48 4.77 1.37
C VAL A 107 -4.00 4.44 1.41
N ALA A 108 -3.16 5.44 1.13
CA ALA A 108 -1.73 5.36 1.42
C ALA A 108 -1.53 4.98 2.90
N GLY A 109 -0.52 4.15 3.17
CA GLY A 109 -0.21 3.72 4.53
C GLY A 109 -0.10 4.91 5.50
N HIS A 110 -0.39 4.68 6.75
CA HIS A 110 -0.60 5.66 7.81
C HIS A 110 0.50 6.73 8.03
N HIS A 111 1.61 6.67 7.33
CA HIS A 111 2.78 7.54 7.55
C HIS A 111 3.36 8.15 6.29
N SER A 112 2.63 8.08 5.19
CA SER A 112 3.23 8.50 3.93
C SER A 112 2.68 9.82 3.45
N ALA A 113 3.58 10.73 3.20
CA ALA A 113 3.33 11.72 2.19
C ALA A 113 3.01 11.01 0.86
N GLU A 114 2.08 11.53 0.08
CA GLU A 114 1.80 11.02 -1.25
C GLU A 114 3.07 11.06 -2.11
N ALA A 115 3.20 10.14 -3.05
CA ALA A 115 4.29 10.19 -4.00
C ALA A 115 4.15 11.43 -4.90
N LEU A 116 5.27 12.11 -5.14
CA LEU A 116 5.31 13.32 -5.94
C LEU A 116 6.30 13.14 -7.09
N SER A 117 6.06 13.83 -8.20
CA SER A 117 7.08 13.97 -9.24
C SER A 117 8.27 14.78 -8.69
N VAL A 118 9.43 14.60 -9.29
CA VAL A 118 10.63 15.35 -8.87
C VAL A 118 10.38 16.85 -9.01
N ASP A 119 9.71 17.28 -10.08
CA ASP A 119 9.40 18.70 -10.31
C ASP A 119 8.46 19.25 -9.25
N GLU A 120 7.45 18.51 -8.85
CA GLU A 120 6.55 18.91 -7.77
C GLU A 120 7.27 18.96 -6.43
N TYR A 121 8.10 17.95 -6.15
CA TYR A 121 8.89 17.91 -4.92
C TYR A 121 9.80 19.14 -4.81
N GLU A 122 10.52 19.49 -5.90
CA GLU A 122 11.37 20.67 -5.95
C GLU A 122 10.57 21.96 -5.78
N ARG A 123 9.42 22.06 -6.44
CA ARG A 123 8.55 23.24 -6.33
C ARG A 123 8.08 23.48 -4.89
N ILE A 124 7.75 22.41 -4.16
CA ILE A 124 7.25 22.51 -2.78
C ILE A 124 8.39 22.73 -1.78
N ASN A 125 9.52 22.04 -1.93
CA ASN A 125 10.58 21.98 -0.94
C ASN A 125 11.80 22.85 -1.27
N GLY A 126 12.01 23.19 -2.52
CA GLY A 126 13.14 23.99 -3.00
C GLY A 126 12.92 25.49 -2.96
N ALA A 127 11.79 25.98 -2.45
CA ALA A 127 11.52 27.41 -2.33
C ALA A 127 12.52 28.06 -1.36
N ALA A 128 13.00 29.28 -1.71
CA ALA A 128 13.88 30.03 -0.83
C ALA A 128 13.23 30.34 0.52
N PRO A 129 13.99 30.41 1.64
CA PRO A 129 13.45 30.79 2.92
C PRO A 129 12.71 32.13 2.84
N LEU A 130 11.49 32.18 3.35
CA LEU A 130 10.67 33.38 3.37
C LEU A 130 10.79 34.08 4.71
N GLU A 131 10.68 35.43 4.70
CA GLU A 131 10.50 36.19 5.94
C GLU A 131 9.11 35.84 6.54
N GLU A 132 8.97 36.02 7.84
CA GLU A 132 7.73 35.63 8.56
C GLU A 132 6.45 36.24 7.97
N LYS A 133 6.51 37.52 7.56
CA LYS A 133 5.38 38.22 6.89
C LYS A 133 5.01 37.57 5.55
N ASP A 134 5.99 37.11 4.81
CA ASP A 134 5.80 36.46 3.49
C ASP A 134 5.21 35.06 3.66
N ILE A 135 5.60 34.37 4.72
CA ILE A 135 5.05 33.05 5.07
C ILE A 135 3.55 33.18 5.36
N ARG A 136 3.14 34.16 6.15
CA ARG A 136 1.72 34.41 6.46
C ARG A 136 0.90 34.71 5.21
N HIS A 137 1.40 35.57 4.35
CA HIS A 137 0.75 35.90 3.09
C HIS A 137 0.58 34.69 2.21
N LYS A 138 1.62 33.88 2.07
CA LYS A 138 1.62 32.67 1.26
C LYS A 138 0.64 31.61 1.78
N ILE A 139 0.53 31.43 3.09
CA ILE A 139 -0.45 30.54 3.72
C ILE A 139 -1.87 30.99 3.39
N LEU A 140 -2.18 32.27 3.46
CA LEU A 140 -3.49 32.81 3.11
C LEU A 140 -3.84 32.58 1.63
N VAL A 141 -2.91 32.78 0.72
CA VAL A 141 -3.11 32.56 -0.71
C VAL A 141 -3.35 31.07 -0.99
N LEU A 142 -2.58 30.17 -0.41
CA LEU A 142 -2.76 28.74 -0.56
C LEU A 142 -4.11 28.27 0.01
N SER A 143 -4.55 28.82 1.13
CA SER A 143 -5.86 28.52 1.71
C SER A 143 -7.01 28.92 0.78
N LEU A 144 -6.86 30.02 0.05
CA LEU A 144 -7.86 30.47 -0.94
C LEU A 144 -7.88 29.62 -2.19
N ILE A 145 -6.73 29.12 -2.63
CA ILE A 145 -6.62 28.27 -3.83
C ILE A 145 -7.19 26.86 -3.60
N HIS A 146 -7.10 26.34 -2.38
CA HIS A 146 -7.55 24.99 -2.04
C HIS A 146 -9.00 24.90 -1.54
N ILE A 147 -9.73 25.96 -1.61
CA ILE A 147 -11.16 25.96 -1.23
C ILE A 147 -12.04 25.33 -2.34
#